data_f4a22ccbddabb4425a499031ae01d446
#
_entry.id   f4a22ccbddabb4425a499031ae01d446
#
_cell.length_a   1.000
_cell.length_b   1.000
_cell.length_c   1.000
_cell.angle_alpha   90.00
_cell.angle_beta   90.00
_cell.angle_gamma   90.00
#
_symmetry.space_group_name_H-M   'P 1'
#
loop_
_entity.id
_entity.type
_entity.pdbx_description
1 polymer ?
#
loop_
_entity_poly.entity_id
_entity_poly.type
_entity_poly.pdbx_seq_one_letter_code
_entity_poly.pdbx_strand_id
1 'polypeptide(L)'
;LSLQLKDSCELLLEEIEKLENEVRLLARKHKNTLMIGRSHAIHGEPISFGFKLAGWLAEIIRNKKRLLTLKESVAIGQISGAMGTYANTNPKVEQITCDLLGLKPDTASTQVISRDRHAEYVQTIALVGASLDRFATEIRNLQRTDVLEVEEGFTKGQKGSSAMPHKRNPIRSERVSGLARILRSYVLTALENVPLWHERDISHSSNERIMLPDVSICLHFMLREMKDIVSNLEVYPKNMLKNLNIYGGVIFSQKVLLLLVEKGLTREKAYSLVQKNAHHAWNTENGNFKHNIX
;
A
#
# COMPACT_ATOMS: atom_id res chain seq x y z
N LEU A 1 17.09 2.69 -22.54
CA LEU A 1 16.55 2.83 -21.18
C LEU A 1 15.05 3.17 -21.21
N SER A 2 14.62 4.24 -21.91
CA SER A 2 13.21 4.68 -21.92
C SER A 2 12.23 3.57 -22.31
N LEU A 3 12.55 2.76 -23.33
CA LEU A 3 11.74 1.61 -23.71
C LEU A 3 11.61 0.61 -22.57
N GLN A 4 12.73 0.30 -21.91
CA GLN A 4 12.75 -0.63 -20.78
C GLN A 4 11.90 -0.12 -19.60
N LEU A 5 11.96 1.18 -19.29
CA LEU A 5 11.15 1.78 -18.23
C LEU A 5 9.66 1.80 -18.59
N LYS A 6 9.35 2.10 -19.88
CA LYS A 6 7.98 2.04 -20.39
C LYS A 6 7.40 0.63 -20.28
N ASP A 7 8.16 -0.38 -20.72
CA ASP A 7 7.75 -1.80 -20.66
C ASP A 7 7.59 -2.24 -19.19
N SER A 8 8.51 -1.80 -18.33
CA SER A 8 8.40 -2.06 -16.89
C SER A 8 7.09 -1.48 -16.31
N CYS A 9 6.75 -0.23 -16.67
CA CYS A 9 5.47 0.37 -16.25
C CYS A 9 4.27 -0.46 -16.71
N GLU A 10 4.31 -1.01 -17.92
CA GLU A 10 3.23 -1.86 -18.44
C GLU A 10 3.06 -3.12 -17.59
N LEU A 11 4.16 -3.80 -17.29
CA LEU A 11 4.15 -4.99 -16.42
C LEU A 11 3.62 -4.66 -15.01
N LEU A 12 4.04 -3.52 -14.46
CA LEU A 12 3.57 -3.08 -13.13
C LEU A 12 2.07 -2.74 -13.16
N LEU A 13 1.59 -2.13 -14.26
CA LEU A 13 0.17 -1.82 -14.45
C LEU A 13 -0.68 -3.09 -14.54
N GLU A 14 -0.20 -4.13 -15.21
CA GLU A 14 -0.88 -5.43 -15.27
C GLU A 14 -1.02 -6.04 -13.86
N GLU A 15 0.05 -6.02 -13.08
CA GLU A 15 0.04 -6.64 -11.75
C GLU A 15 -0.80 -5.83 -10.74
N ILE A 16 -0.75 -4.49 -10.77
CA ILE A 16 -1.58 -3.68 -9.88
C ILE A 16 -3.07 -3.83 -10.23
N GLU A 17 -3.41 -4.03 -11.49
CA GLU A 17 -4.80 -4.28 -11.91
C GLU A 17 -5.31 -5.63 -11.39
N LYS A 18 -4.47 -6.66 -11.41
CA LYS A 18 -4.80 -7.97 -10.81
C LYS A 18 -5.05 -7.82 -9.30
N LEU A 19 -4.17 -7.08 -8.60
CA LEU A 19 -4.34 -6.81 -7.17
C LEU A 19 -5.62 -5.99 -6.91
N GLU A 20 -5.88 -4.97 -7.71
CA GLU A 20 -7.11 -4.16 -7.63
C GLU A 20 -8.35 -5.05 -7.65
N ASN A 21 -8.39 -6.00 -8.59
CA ASN A 21 -9.52 -6.91 -8.77
C ASN A 21 -9.69 -7.84 -7.55
N GLU A 22 -8.61 -8.41 -7.02
CA GLU A 22 -8.68 -9.30 -5.85
C GLU A 22 -9.17 -8.55 -4.61
N VAL A 23 -8.64 -7.35 -4.35
CA VAL A 23 -9.07 -6.53 -3.22
C VAL A 23 -10.56 -6.13 -3.37
N ARG A 24 -10.98 -5.80 -4.61
CA ARG A 24 -12.40 -5.47 -4.92
C ARG A 24 -13.33 -6.65 -4.61
N LEU A 25 -12.95 -7.86 -5.03
CA LEU A 25 -13.73 -9.08 -4.78
C LEU A 25 -13.83 -9.36 -3.28
N LEU A 26 -12.69 -9.29 -2.58
CA LEU A 26 -12.66 -9.54 -1.14
C LEU A 26 -13.47 -8.48 -0.35
N ALA A 27 -13.37 -7.21 -0.76
CA ALA A 27 -14.15 -6.11 -0.14
C ALA A 27 -15.65 -6.35 -0.29
N ARG A 28 -16.11 -6.74 -1.48
CA ARG A 28 -17.53 -7.06 -1.74
C ARG A 28 -17.98 -8.27 -0.93
N LYS A 29 -17.18 -9.33 -0.87
CA LYS A 29 -17.46 -10.56 -0.11
C LYS A 29 -17.69 -10.25 1.37
N HIS A 30 -16.89 -9.33 1.93
CA HIS A 30 -16.89 -9.02 3.35
C HIS A 30 -17.54 -7.65 3.68
N LYS A 31 -18.37 -7.10 2.79
CA LYS A 31 -19.03 -5.79 3.01
C LYS A 31 -19.84 -5.73 4.30
N ASN A 32 -20.39 -6.86 4.72
CA ASN A 32 -21.23 -6.97 5.93
C ASN A 32 -20.53 -7.75 7.06
N THR A 33 -19.26 -8.11 6.93
CA THR A 33 -18.53 -8.83 7.99
C THR A 33 -18.09 -7.83 9.05
N LEU A 34 -18.79 -7.81 10.19
CA LEU A 34 -18.53 -6.86 11.28
C LEU A 34 -17.21 -7.17 11.97
N MET A 35 -16.45 -6.11 12.28
CA MET A 35 -15.23 -6.17 13.08
C MET A 35 -15.07 -4.88 13.87
N ILE A 36 -14.16 -4.89 14.83
CA ILE A 36 -13.85 -3.66 15.58
C ILE A 36 -12.80 -2.84 14.77
N GLY A 37 -13.10 -1.55 14.59
CA GLY A 37 -12.14 -0.58 14.10
C GLY A 37 -11.18 -0.21 15.23
N ARG A 38 -9.88 -0.12 14.94
CA ARG A 38 -8.85 0.21 15.94
C ARG A 38 -8.08 1.44 15.52
N SER A 39 -7.84 2.33 16.48
CA SER A 39 -6.85 3.40 16.35
C SER A 39 -5.90 3.29 17.55
N HIS A 40 -4.62 3.54 17.36
CA HIS A 40 -3.60 3.36 18.42
C HIS A 40 -3.61 1.92 18.99
N ALA A 41 -4.02 0.93 18.19
CA ALA A 41 -4.25 -0.46 18.59
C ALA A 41 -5.40 -0.67 19.60
N ILE A 42 -6.14 0.39 19.95
CA ILE A 42 -7.25 0.36 20.91
C ILE A 42 -8.59 0.26 20.14
N HIS A 43 -9.55 -0.45 20.73
CA HIS A 43 -10.89 -0.62 20.15
C HIS A 43 -11.62 0.74 20.10
N GLY A 44 -12.07 1.10 18.91
CA GLY A 44 -12.87 2.31 18.65
C GLY A 44 -14.33 1.94 18.37
N GLU A 45 -14.75 2.04 17.12
CA GLU A 45 -16.12 1.81 16.70
C GLU A 45 -16.24 0.60 15.77
N PRO A 46 -17.43 -0.01 15.66
CA PRO A 46 -17.66 -1.07 14.69
C PRO A 46 -17.46 -0.58 13.25
N ILE A 47 -16.81 -1.41 12.45
CA ILE A 47 -16.68 -1.23 11.00
C ILE A 47 -16.99 -2.57 10.33
N SER A 48 -16.99 -2.62 9.00
CA SER A 48 -16.94 -3.91 8.32
C SER A 48 -15.54 -4.17 7.76
N PHE A 49 -15.16 -5.43 7.63
CA PHE A 49 -13.90 -5.81 7.00
C PHE A 49 -13.87 -5.31 5.54
N GLY A 50 -15.01 -5.36 4.85
CA GLY A 50 -15.13 -4.81 3.49
C GLY A 50 -14.85 -3.31 3.44
N PHE A 51 -15.27 -2.53 4.44
CA PHE A 51 -14.96 -1.10 4.53
C PHE A 51 -13.46 -0.86 4.67
N LYS A 52 -12.78 -1.64 5.51
CA LYS A 52 -11.31 -1.58 5.64
C LYS A 52 -10.64 -1.83 4.29
N LEU A 53 -11.08 -2.86 3.56
CA LEU A 53 -10.54 -3.21 2.24
C LEU A 53 -10.89 -2.15 1.17
N ALA A 54 -12.03 -1.47 1.29
CA ALA A 54 -12.39 -0.36 0.39
C ALA A 54 -11.38 0.79 0.49
N GLY A 55 -10.84 1.03 1.68
CA GLY A 55 -9.74 1.99 1.88
C GLY A 55 -8.47 1.58 1.12
N TRP A 56 -8.13 0.28 1.13
CA TRP A 56 -6.99 -0.24 0.35
C TRP A 56 -7.26 -0.09 -1.15
N LEU A 57 -8.47 -0.45 -1.59
CA LEU A 57 -8.87 -0.36 -2.99
C LEU A 57 -8.72 1.08 -3.52
N ALA A 58 -9.18 2.07 -2.76
CA ALA A 58 -9.05 3.48 -3.13
C ALA A 58 -7.58 3.90 -3.28
N GLU A 59 -6.70 3.37 -2.42
CA GLU A 59 -5.26 3.64 -2.48
C GLU A 59 -4.61 2.97 -3.70
N ILE A 60 -4.99 1.72 -4.01
CA ILE A 60 -4.52 0.98 -5.20
C ILE A 60 -4.90 1.74 -6.47
N ILE A 61 -6.14 2.24 -6.55
CA ILE A 61 -6.63 3.02 -7.70
C ILE A 61 -5.77 4.28 -7.89
N ARG A 62 -5.43 4.99 -6.79
CA ARG A 62 -4.54 6.16 -6.88
C ARG A 62 -3.14 5.76 -7.34
N ASN A 63 -2.62 4.64 -6.89
CA ASN A 63 -1.30 4.14 -7.29
C ASN A 63 -1.29 3.71 -8.77
N LYS A 64 -2.36 3.08 -9.25
CA LYS A 64 -2.52 2.75 -10.67
C LYS A 64 -2.46 4.01 -11.53
N LYS A 65 -3.15 5.09 -11.10
CA LYS A 65 -3.11 6.39 -11.79
C LYS A 65 -1.68 6.95 -11.84
N ARG A 66 -0.93 6.86 -10.71
CA ARG A 66 0.48 7.30 -10.67
C ARG A 66 1.32 6.54 -11.69
N LEU A 67 1.17 5.21 -11.75
CA LEU A 67 1.92 4.38 -12.72
C LEU A 67 1.55 4.72 -14.18
N LEU A 68 0.29 5.06 -14.46
CA LEU A 68 -0.14 5.51 -15.81
C LEU A 68 0.57 6.82 -16.18
N THR A 69 0.55 7.80 -15.29
CA THR A 69 1.25 9.09 -15.50
C THR A 69 2.76 8.87 -15.65
N LEU A 70 3.32 8.02 -14.81
CA LEU A 70 4.75 7.69 -14.85
C LEU A 70 5.15 7.08 -16.20
N LYS A 71 4.34 6.16 -16.73
CA LYS A 71 4.58 5.54 -18.04
C LYS A 71 4.77 6.60 -19.13
N GLU A 72 3.93 7.65 -19.11
CA GLU A 72 4.04 8.76 -20.06
C GLU A 72 5.30 9.59 -19.80
N SER A 73 5.64 9.82 -18.54
CA SER A 73 6.79 10.64 -18.13
C SER A 73 8.12 10.01 -18.57
N VAL A 74 8.25 8.66 -18.51
CA VAL A 74 9.49 7.97 -18.87
C VAL A 74 9.57 7.59 -20.34
N ALA A 75 8.48 7.70 -21.12
CA ALA A 75 8.43 7.31 -22.53
C ALA A 75 8.97 8.43 -23.43
N ILE A 76 10.17 8.90 -23.14
CA ILE A 76 10.82 10.05 -23.82
C ILE A 76 12.10 9.59 -24.50
N GLY A 77 12.31 10.02 -25.73
CA GLY A 77 13.53 9.75 -26.50
C GLY A 77 14.34 11.01 -26.75
N GLN A 78 15.63 10.85 -27.00
CA GLN A 78 16.53 11.98 -27.28
C GLN A 78 17.58 11.53 -28.30
N ILE A 79 17.63 12.22 -29.47
CA ILE A 79 18.64 12.07 -30.52
C ILE A 79 19.06 13.48 -31.00
N SER A 80 19.29 14.37 -30.03
CA SER A 80 19.57 15.80 -30.30
C SER A 80 21.08 16.11 -30.38
N GLY A 81 21.92 15.07 -30.34
CA GLY A 81 23.37 15.21 -30.49
C GLY A 81 24.10 15.39 -29.16
N ALA A 82 25.41 15.65 -29.25
CA ALA A 82 26.30 15.62 -28.10
C ALA A 82 26.00 16.63 -27.01
N MET A 83 25.32 17.74 -27.34
CA MET A 83 24.97 18.81 -26.38
C MET A 83 23.46 19.11 -26.37
N GLY A 84 22.66 18.33 -27.10
CA GLY A 84 21.24 18.55 -27.19
C GLY A 84 20.82 19.63 -28.18
N THR A 85 21.75 20.13 -29.01
CA THR A 85 21.55 21.31 -29.85
C THR A 85 21.22 21.02 -31.31
N TYR A 86 21.17 19.74 -31.68
CA TYR A 86 21.00 19.27 -33.09
C TYR A 86 22.06 19.82 -34.05
N ALA A 87 23.25 20.13 -33.53
CA ALA A 87 24.34 20.74 -34.35
C ALA A 87 24.68 19.92 -35.59
N ASN A 88 24.61 18.59 -35.49
CA ASN A 88 24.94 17.66 -36.58
C ASN A 88 23.84 16.65 -36.89
N THR A 89 22.59 16.91 -36.46
CA THR A 89 21.44 16.01 -36.62
C THR A 89 20.20 16.84 -36.94
N ASN A 90 19.41 16.42 -37.89
CA ASN A 90 18.13 17.07 -38.19
C ASN A 90 17.09 16.67 -37.11
N PRO A 91 16.38 17.64 -36.50
CA PRO A 91 15.33 17.30 -35.53
C PRO A 91 14.28 16.29 -36.04
N LYS A 92 14.04 16.24 -37.35
CA LYS A 92 13.12 15.24 -37.96
C LYS A 92 13.58 13.79 -37.71
N VAL A 93 14.89 13.56 -37.58
CA VAL A 93 15.43 12.21 -37.28
C VAL A 93 14.94 11.76 -35.91
N GLU A 94 15.02 12.65 -34.94
CA GLU A 94 14.53 12.37 -33.57
C GLU A 94 13.03 12.09 -33.57
N GLN A 95 12.24 12.96 -34.22
CA GLN A 95 10.79 12.80 -34.30
C GLN A 95 10.40 11.43 -34.89
N ILE A 96 10.94 11.11 -36.08
CA ILE A 96 10.67 9.84 -36.78
C ILE A 96 11.06 8.63 -35.92
N THR A 97 12.27 8.70 -35.31
CA THR A 97 12.75 7.62 -34.46
C THR A 97 11.85 7.41 -33.23
N CYS A 98 11.47 8.49 -32.57
CA CYS A 98 10.57 8.42 -31.42
C CYS A 98 9.21 7.85 -31.82
N ASP A 99 8.66 8.30 -32.93
CA ASP A 99 7.37 7.78 -33.44
C ASP A 99 7.44 6.27 -33.70
N LEU A 100 8.51 5.80 -34.36
CA LEU A 100 8.72 4.37 -34.64
C LEU A 100 8.85 3.54 -33.35
N LEU A 101 9.39 4.12 -32.28
CA LEU A 101 9.61 3.43 -30.99
C LEU A 101 8.44 3.62 -30.01
N GLY A 102 7.43 4.41 -30.37
CA GLY A 102 6.31 4.73 -29.48
C GLY A 102 6.76 5.57 -28.28
N LEU A 103 7.74 6.48 -28.52
CA LEU A 103 8.24 7.46 -27.55
C LEU A 103 7.86 8.86 -28.01
N LYS A 104 8.04 9.85 -27.14
CA LYS A 104 7.93 11.27 -27.51
C LYS A 104 9.33 11.88 -27.48
N PRO A 105 9.67 12.79 -28.42
CA PRO A 105 10.92 13.55 -28.31
C PRO A 105 10.96 14.36 -27.02
N ASP A 106 12.11 14.48 -26.40
CA ASP A 106 12.27 15.37 -25.24
C ASP A 106 12.12 16.82 -25.70
N THR A 107 11.46 17.62 -24.91
CA THR A 107 11.22 19.04 -25.23
C THR A 107 12.54 19.82 -25.27
N ALA A 108 13.45 19.53 -24.36
CA ALA A 108 14.78 20.14 -24.29
C ALA A 108 15.69 19.22 -23.47
N SER A 109 16.64 18.65 -24.11
CA SER A 109 17.63 17.77 -23.45
C SER A 109 19.03 18.40 -23.55
N THR A 110 19.96 17.83 -22.83
CA THR A 110 21.39 18.09 -22.96
C THR A 110 22.02 16.94 -23.72
N GLN A 111 23.11 16.39 -23.28
CA GLN A 111 23.64 15.12 -23.84
C GLN A 111 22.75 13.94 -23.46
N VAL A 112 21.94 14.08 -22.40
CA VAL A 112 21.05 13.03 -21.89
C VAL A 112 19.69 13.62 -21.53
N ILE A 113 18.71 12.75 -21.45
CA ILE A 113 17.39 13.04 -20.86
C ILE A 113 17.60 13.38 -19.37
N SER A 114 16.91 14.39 -18.87
CA SER A 114 17.03 14.83 -17.48
C SER A 114 16.66 13.72 -16.50
N ARG A 115 17.44 13.57 -15.43
CA ARG A 115 17.31 12.48 -14.47
C ARG A 115 16.17 12.66 -13.47
N ASP A 116 15.52 13.82 -13.44
CA ASP A 116 14.30 14.02 -12.65
C ASP A 116 13.20 13.01 -13.03
N ARG A 117 13.10 12.62 -14.31
CA ARG A 117 12.17 11.58 -14.80
C ARG A 117 12.47 10.21 -14.18
N HIS A 118 13.77 9.88 -14.05
CA HIS A 118 14.18 8.61 -13.44
C HIS A 118 14.00 8.65 -11.91
N ALA A 119 14.22 9.82 -11.30
CA ALA A 119 13.94 10.04 -9.88
C ALA A 119 12.42 9.89 -9.61
N GLU A 120 11.57 10.48 -10.47
CA GLU A 120 10.11 10.30 -10.40
C GLU A 120 9.72 8.81 -10.50
N TYR A 121 10.40 8.06 -11.39
CA TYR A 121 10.19 6.62 -11.55
C TYR A 121 10.42 5.89 -10.23
N VAL A 122 11.61 6.08 -9.62
CA VAL A 122 11.99 5.39 -8.38
C VAL A 122 11.09 5.81 -7.22
N GLN A 123 10.75 7.11 -7.10
CA GLN A 123 9.87 7.63 -6.06
C GLN A 123 8.45 7.05 -6.16
N THR A 124 7.92 6.96 -7.39
CA THR A 124 6.59 6.39 -7.61
C THR A 124 6.58 4.90 -7.23
N ILE A 125 7.59 4.16 -7.64
CA ILE A 125 7.75 2.74 -7.27
C ILE A 125 7.81 2.59 -5.74
N ALA A 126 8.62 3.42 -5.07
CA ALA A 126 8.76 3.37 -3.60
C ALA A 126 7.44 3.71 -2.90
N LEU A 127 6.66 4.65 -3.45
CA LEU A 127 5.35 5.02 -2.89
C LEU A 127 4.35 3.86 -3.03
N VAL A 128 4.32 3.19 -4.19
CA VAL A 128 3.48 1.98 -4.36
C VAL A 128 3.92 0.91 -3.37
N GLY A 129 5.23 0.67 -3.25
CA GLY A 129 5.79 -0.28 -2.28
C GLY A 129 5.41 0.05 -0.84
N ALA A 130 5.37 1.33 -0.48
CA ALA A 130 4.95 1.78 0.86
C ALA A 130 3.47 1.47 1.12
N SER A 131 2.61 1.57 0.10
CA SER A 131 1.20 1.15 0.20
C SER A 131 1.09 -0.36 0.47
N LEU A 132 1.87 -1.17 -0.26
CA LEU A 132 1.87 -2.63 -0.07
C LEU A 132 2.38 -2.99 1.34
N ASP A 133 3.38 -2.26 1.86
CA ASP A 133 3.89 -2.43 3.23
C ASP A 133 2.79 -2.11 4.26
N ARG A 134 2.02 -1.07 4.03
CA ARG A 134 0.88 -0.72 4.90
C ARG A 134 -0.15 -1.86 4.96
N PHE A 135 -0.48 -2.45 3.79
CA PHE A 135 -1.43 -3.59 3.73
C PHE A 135 -0.84 -4.82 4.43
N ALA A 136 0.42 -5.13 4.17
CA ALA A 136 1.14 -6.25 4.79
C ALA A 136 1.21 -6.08 6.31
N THR A 137 1.48 -4.88 6.79
CA THR A 137 1.53 -4.56 8.22
C THR A 137 0.17 -4.79 8.88
N GLU A 138 -0.92 -4.37 8.22
CA GLU A 138 -2.27 -4.61 8.74
C GLU A 138 -2.60 -6.11 8.80
N ILE A 139 -2.26 -6.88 7.76
CA ILE A 139 -2.47 -8.34 7.75
C ILE A 139 -1.72 -8.98 8.93
N ARG A 140 -0.44 -8.61 9.12
CA ARG A 140 0.39 -9.11 10.23
C ARG A 140 -0.24 -8.79 11.58
N ASN A 141 -0.78 -7.58 11.76
CA ASN A 141 -1.46 -7.18 12.99
C ASN A 141 -2.74 -7.98 13.22
N LEU A 142 -3.52 -8.21 12.18
CA LEU A 142 -4.78 -8.96 12.29
C LEU A 142 -4.54 -10.48 12.47
N GLN A 143 -3.36 -10.99 12.10
CA GLN A 143 -2.96 -12.40 12.24
C GLN A 143 -2.37 -12.73 13.61
N ARG A 144 -2.06 -11.73 14.43
CA ARG A 144 -1.49 -11.96 15.77
C ARG A 144 -2.37 -12.92 16.57
N THR A 145 -1.75 -13.78 17.37
CA THR A 145 -2.43 -14.83 18.17
C THR A 145 -3.59 -14.29 19.00
N ASP A 146 -3.40 -13.11 19.59
CA ASP A 146 -4.40 -12.46 20.45
C ASP A 146 -5.52 -11.74 19.67
N VAL A 147 -5.37 -11.57 18.37
CA VAL A 147 -6.34 -10.93 17.45
C VAL A 147 -7.01 -11.97 16.57
N LEU A 148 -6.23 -12.64 15.75
CA LEU A 148 -6.58 -13.74 14.84
C LEU A 148 -7.89 -13.51 14.07
N GLU A 149 -7.96 -12.37 13.39
CA GLU A 149 -9.11 -11.99 12.57
C GLU A 149 -8.93 -12.37 11.09
N VAL A 150 -7.66 -12.49 10.65
CA VAL A 150 -7.30 -13.03 9.33
C VAL A 150 -6.04 -13.89 9.47
N GLU A 151 -5.71 -14.65 8.42
CA GLU A 151 -4.47 -15.43 8.34
C GLU A 151 -4.06 -15.57 6.86
N GLU A 152 -2.76 -15.48 6.58
CA GLU A 152 -2.24 -15.82 5.24
C GLU A 152 -2.61 -17.25 4.88
N GLY A 153 -3.15 -17.44 3.68
CA GLY A 153 -3.49 -18.77 3.19
C GLY A 153 -2.27 -19.68 3.15
N PHE A 154 -2.42 -20.87 3.67
CA PHE A 154 -1.36 -21.89 3.72
C PHE A 154 -1.42 -22.75 2.47
N THR A 155 -0.35 -22.77 1.69
CA THR A 155 -0.24 -23.70 0.56
C THR A 155 0.04 -25.11 1.06
N LYS A 156 -0.58 -26.09 0.40
CA LYS A 156 -0.42 -27.50 0.74
C LYS A 156 1.07 -27.87 0.68
N GLY A 157 1.61 -28.34 1.80
CA GLY A 157 3.03 -28.68 1.94
C GLY A 157 3.91 -27.60 2.53
N GLN A 158 3.38 -26.40 2.76
CA GLN A 158 4.13 -25.32 3.40
C GLN A 158 4.34 -25.62 4.88
N LYS A 159 5.59 -25.55 5.36
CA LYS A 159 5.91 -25.72 6.79
C LYS A 159 5.79 -24.35 7.50
N GLY A 160 5.01 -24.30 8.57
CA GLY A 160 4.81 -23.06 9.34
C GLY A 160 6.03 -22.70 10.18
N SER A 161 6.61 -23.69 10.82
CA SER A 161 7.79 -23.56 11.67
C SER A 161 8.53 -24.88 11.71
N SER A 162 9.86 -24.85 11.79
CA SER A 162 10.68 -26.06 11.92
C SER A 162 10.52 -26.74 13.28
N ALA A 163 10.15 -25.96 14.31
CA ALA A 163 10.06 -26.45 15.71
C ALA A 163 8.62 -26.60 16.22
N MET A 164 7.68 -25.81 15.70
CA MET A 164 6.30 -25.76 16.20
C MET A 164 5.32 -25.93 15.03
N PRO A 165 4.83 -27.14 14.77
CA PRO A 165 3.99 -27.42 13.58
C PRO A 165 2.69 -26.60 13.49
N HIS A 166 2.16 -26.13 14.64
CA HIS A 166 0.93 -25.34 14.71
C HIS A 166 1.16 -23.85 14.41
N LYS A 167 2.44 -23.39 14.40
CA LYS A 167 2.77 -21.96 14.28
C LYS A 167 2.77 -21.54 12.81
N ARG A 168 1.82 -20.67 12.44
CA ARG A 168 1.67 -20.14 11.10
C ARG A 168 2.11 -18.68 11.08
N ASN A 169 3.28 -18.43 10.55
CA ASN A 169 3.87 -17.08 10.49
C ASN A 169 3.41 -16.35 9.23
N PRO A 170 3.16 -15.03 9.29
CA PRO A 170 2.82 -14.22 8.10
C PRO A 170 4.09 -13.88 7.30
N ILE A 171 4.80 -14.92 6.82
CA ILE A 171 6.13 -14.79 6.19
C ILE A 171 6.05 -13.96 4.90
N ARG A 172 4.97 -14.11 4.14
CA ARG A 172 4.81 -13.41 2.87
C ARG A 172 4.62 -11.92 3.11
N SER A 173 3.78 -11.54 4.08
CA SER A 173 3.59 -10.14 4.47
C SER A 173 4.88 -9.55 5.08
N GLU A 174 5.62 -10.33 5.87
CA GLU A 174 6.93 -9.91 6.40
C GLU A 174 7.90 -9.61 5.26
N ARG A 175 7.92 -10.46 4.22
CA ARG A 175 8.76 -10.27 3.02
C ARG A 175 8.40 -8.97 2.28
N VAL A 176 7.10 -8.71 2.08
CA VAL A 176 6.63 -7.45 1.46
C VAL A 176 7.12 -6.24 2.26
N SER A 177 6.98 -6.28 3.59
CA SER A 177 7.46 -5.19 4.47
C SER A 177 8.97 -4.99 4.37
N GLY A 178 9.73 -6.08 4.31
CA GLY A 178 11.19 -6.03 4.16
C GLY A 178 11.62 -5.40 2.83
N LEU A 179 10.99 -5.84 1.73
CA LEU A 179 11.32 -5.35 0.38
C LEU A 179 10.95 -3.87 0.20
N ALA A 180 9.89 -3.39 0.84
CA ALA A 180 9.53 -1.98 0.80
C ALA A 180 10.65 -1.07 1.32
N ARG A 181 11.46 -1.57 2.27
CA ARG A 181 12.62 -0.81 2.80
C ARG A 181 13.67 -0.60 1.69
N ILE A 182 13.91 -1.63 0.87
CA ILE A 182 14.84 -1.56 -0.27
C ILE A 182 14.35 -0.51 -1.27
N LEU A 183 13.07 -0.54 -1.65
CA LEU A 183 12.51 0.45 -2.58
C LEU A 183 12.73 1.88 -2.06
N ARG A 184 12.45 2.12 -0.76
CA ARG A 184 12.63 3.44 -0.16
C ARG A 184 14.09 3.87 -0.09
N SER A 185 15.03 2.94 0.09
CA SER A 185 16.46 3.27 0.20
C SER A 185 17.03 3.82 -1.12
N TYR A 186 16.52 3.37 -2.27
CA TYR A 186 16.98 3.83 -3.58
C TYR A 186 16.48 5.24 -3.97
N VAL A 187 15.48 5.78 -3.26
CA VAL A 187 14.93 7.11 -3.56
C VAL A 187 16.01 8.19 -3.44
N LEU A 188 16.83 8.13 -2.40
CA LEU A 188 17.91 9.10 -2.23
C LEU A 188 18.91 9.03 -3.38
N THR A 189 19.32 7.81 -3.76
CA THR A 189 20.26 7.61 -4.88
C THR A 189 19.69 8.21 -6.18
N ALA A 190 18.40 8.02 -6.43
CA ALA A 190 17.75 8.55 -7.63
C ALA A 190 17.72 10.09 -7.63
N LEU A 191 17.48 10.69 -6.47
CA LEU A 191 17.48 12.16 -6.32
C LEU A 191 18.91 12.73 -6.51
N GLU A 192 19.92 12.03 -6.01
CA GLU A 192 21.33 12.44 -6.16
C GLU A 192 21.82 12.36 -7.62
N ASN A 193 21.09 11.67 -8.50
CA ASN A 193 21.41 11.61 -9.94
C ASN A 193 20.87 12.83 -10.70
N VAL A 194 20.01 13.65 -10.11
CA VAL A 194 19.40 14.80 -10.82
C VAL A 194 20.45 15.89 -11.10
N PRO A 195 21.27 16.34 -10.13
CA PRO A 195 22.30 17.34 -10.40
C PRO A 195 23.54 16.75 -11.08
N LEU A 196 23.61 16.84 -12.39
CA LEU A 196 24.80 16.49 -13.19
C LEU A 196 25.63 17.73 -13.47
N TRP A 197 26.92 17.55 -13.75
CA TRP A 197 27.80 18.66 -14.14
C TRP A 197 27.51 19.04 -15.60
N HIS A 198 27.17 20.29 -15.81
CA HIS A 198 26.96 20.89 -17.13
C HIS A 198 25.93 20.06 -17.95
N GLU A 199 26.26 19.75 -19.20
CA GLU A 199 25.36 19.00 -20.10
C GLU A 199 25.37 17.49 -19.85
N ARG A 200 26.32 16.99 -19.06
CA ARG A 200 26.37 15.62 -18.50
C ARG A 200 27.69 15.35 -17.79
N ASP A 201 27.65 14.58 -16.73
CA ASP A 201 28.75 13.74 -16.29
C ASP A 201 28.24 12.30 -16.19
N ILE A 202 29.08 11.34 -15.76
CA ILE A 202 28.70 9.93 -15.78
C ILE A 202 28.37 9.36 -14.39
N SER A 203 28.27 10.20 -13.37
CA SER A 203 28.02 9.78 -12.00
C SER A 203 26.71 8.99 -11.82
N HIS A 204 25.66 9.31 -12.62
CA HIS A 204 24.38 8.62 -12.58
C HIS A 204 24.47 7.17 -13.11
N SER A 205 25.35 6.92 -14.09
CA SER A 205 25.29 5.70 -14.91
C SER A 205 25.58 4.41 -14.12
N SER A 206 26.56 4.44 -13.23
CA SER A 206 26.97 3.26 -12.46
C SER A 206 25.87 2.77 -11.53
N ASN A 207 25.23 3.69 -10.81
CA ASN A 207 24.18 3.33 -9.84
C ASN A 207 22.83 3.01 -10.53
N GLU A 208 22.52 3.69 -11.65
CA GLU A 208 21.30 3.40 -12.43
C GLU A 208 21.26 1.96 -12.92
N ARG A 209 22.42 1.36 -13.24
CA ARG A 209 22.56 -0.03 -13.70
C ARG A 209 22.12 -1.04 -12.64
N ILE A 210 22.19 -0.66 -11.38
CA ILE A 210 21.76 -1.48 -10.24
C ILE A 210 20.34 -1.09 -9.83
N MET A 211 20.15 0.19 -9.55
CA MET A 211 18.92 0.72 -8.96
C MET A 211 17.67 0.47 -9.82
N LEU A 212 17.72 0.82 -11.12
CA LEU A 212 16.52 0.78 -11.97
C LEU A 212 15.97 -0.65 -12.18
N PRO A 213 16.81 -1.65 -12.52
CA PRO A 213 16.29 -3.02 -12.59
C PRO A 213 15.84 -3.55 -11.22
N ASP A 214 16.59 -3.26 -10.16
CA ASP A 214 16.26 -3.75 -8.82
C ASP A 214 14.88 -3.24 -8.37
N VAL A 215 14.60 -1.93 -8.47
CA VAL A 215 13.31 -1.39 -8.03
C VAL A 215 12.16 -1.93 -8.87
N SER A 216 12.36 -2.11 -10.18
CA SER A 216 11.35 -2.62 -11.10
C SER A 216 10.98 -4.06 -10.76
N ILE A 217 11.98 -4.94 -10.66
CA ILE A 217 11.80 -6.36 -10.33
C ILE A 217 11.20 -6.51 -8.93
N CYS A 218 11.71 -5.73 -7.98
CA CYS A 218 11.25 -5.78 -6.59
C CYS A 218 9.76 -5.41 -6.48
N LEU A 219 9.34 -4.29 -7.07
CA LEU A 219 7.92 -3.90 -7.02
C LEU A 219 7.03 -4.90 -7.77
N HIS A 220 7.47 -5.40 -8.92
CA HIS A 220 6.73 -6.42 -9.67
C HIS A 220 6.47 -7.66 -8.79
N PHE A 221 7.53 -8.15 -8.13
CA PHE A 221 7.43 -9.27 -7.20
C PHE A 221 6.45 -8.95 -6.05
N MET A 222 6.57 -7.77 -5.44
CA MET A 222 5.72 -7.36 -4.30
C MET A 222 4.25 -7.28 -4.67
N LEU A 223 3.91 -6.78 -5.87
CA LEU A 223 2.53 -6.71 -6.36
C LEU A 223 1.94 -8.12 -6.53
N ARG A 224 2.70 -9.04 -7.14
CA ARG A 224 2.29 -10.44 -7.30
C ARG A 224 2.10 -11.11 -5.93
N GLU A 225 3.07 -10.92 -5.04
CA GLU A 225 3.03 -11.48 -3.69
C GLU A 225 1.79 -11.00 -2.92
N MET A 226 1.53 -9.68 -2.95
CA MET A 226 0.35 -9.09 -2.27
C MET A 226 -0.96 -9.58 -2.91
N LYS A 227 -1.02 -9.69 -4.24
CA LYS A 227 -2.19 -10.25 -4.95
C LYS A 227 -2.47 -11.67 -4.46
N ASP A 228 -1.43 -12.50 -4.38
CA ASP A 228 -1.57 -13.89 -3.92
C ASP A 228 -1.95 -13.98 -2.44
N ILE A 229 -1.42 -13.09 -1.58
CA ILE A 229 -1.82 -13.01 -0.16
C ILE A 229 -3.32 -12.71 -0.08
N VAL A 230 -3.78 -11.66 -0.79
CA VAL A 230 -5.19 -11.23 -0.74
C VAL A 230 -6.14 -12.29 -1.30
N SER A 231 -5.78 -12.92 -2.43
CA SER A 231 -6.64 -13.94 -3.07
C SER A 231 -6.81 -15.20 -2.23
N ASN A 232 -5.83 -15.49 -1.37
CA ASN A 232 -5.84 -16.69 -0.51
C ASN A 232 -6.04 -16.36 0.99
N LEU A 233 -6.39 -15.12 1.31
CA LEU A 233 -6.53 -14.67 2.70
C LEU A 233 -7.66 -15.42 3.40
N GLU A 234 -7.34 -16.11 4.48
CA GLU A 234 -8.34 -16.73 5.35
C GLU A 234 -8.89 -15.66 6.30
N VAL A 235 -10.21 -15.52 6.32
CA VAL A 235 -10.89 -14.50 7.15
C VAL A 235 -11.71 -15.23 8.20
N TYR A 236 -11.67 -14.77 9.45
CA TYR A 236 -12.34 -15.39 10.58
C TYR A 236 -13.44 -14.48 11.14
N PRO A 237 -14.65 -14.43 10.52
CA PRO A 237 -15.73 -13.55 10.99
C PRO A 237 -16.15 -13.81 12.44
N LYS A 238 -16.06 -15.06 12.91
CA LYS A 238 -16.38 -15.41 14.30
C LYS A 238 -15.42 -14.72 15.28
N ASN A 239 -14.12 -14.70 14.95
CA ASN A 239 -13.11 -14.00 15.79
C ASN A 239 -13.31 -12.49 15.73
N MET A 240 -13.61 -11.94 14.55
CA MET A 240 -13.95 -10.52 14.39
C MET A 240 -15.10 -10.12 15.31
N LEU A 241 -16.18 -10.92 15.33
CA LEU A 241 -17.35 -10.66 16.16
C LEU A 241 -17.03 -10.86 17.66
N LYS A 242 -16.23 -11.87 18.00
CA LYS A 242 -15.74 -12.09 19.38
C LYS A 242 -14.98 -10.87 19.87
N ASN A 243 -14.00 -10.39 19.08
CA ASN A 243 -13.18 -9.23 19.43
C ASN A 243 -14.01 -7.95 19.54
N LEU A 244 -14.99 -7.78 18.67
CA LEU A 244 -15.94 -6.66 18.73
C LEU A 244 -16.65 -6.59 20.09
N ASN A 245 -17.00 -7.74 20.66
CA ASN A 245 -17.82 -7.86 21.86
C ASN A 245 -17.01 -8.05 23.15
N ILE A 246 -15.69 -8.09 23.11
CA ILE A 246 -14.81 -8.48 24.23
C ILE A 246 -15.04 -7.64 25.50
N TYR A 247 -15.46 -6.38 25.37
CA TYR A 247 -15.74 -5.48 26.48
C TYR A 247 -17.26 -5.22 26.68
N GLY A 248 -18.09 -6.23 26.36
CA GLY A 248 -19.53 -6.21 26.69
C GLY A 248 -20.28 -4.96 26.23
N GLY A 249 -19.93 -4.43 25.05
CA GLY A 249 -20.66 -3.31 24.45
C GLY A 249 -20.11 -1.91 24.76
N VAL A 250 -18.99 -1.78 25.45
CA VAL A 250 -18.34 -0.45 25.74
C VAL A 250 -18.14 0.36 24.45
N ILE A 251 -17.95 -0.30 23.31
CA ILE A 251 -17.78 0.33 21.99
C ILE A 251 -19.01 1.18 21.58
N PHE A 252 -20.16 0.98 22.23
CA PHE A 252 -21.37 1.77 21.96
C PHE A 252 -21.53 2.96 22.93
N SER A 253 -20.55 3.19 23.82
CA SER A 253 -20.61 4.25 24.84
C SER A 253 -20.89 5.64 24.24
N GLN A 254 -20.27 5.99 23.10
CA GLN A 254 -20.53 7.26 22.42
C GLN A 254 -21.97 7.35 21.94
N LYS A 255 -22.53 6.28 21.37
CA LYS A 255 -23.92 6.26 20.88
C LYS A 255 -24.90 6.44 22.05
N VAL A 256 -24.63 5.76 23.16
CA VAL A 256 -25.45 5.90 24.38
C VAL A 256 -25.37 7.34 24.91
N LEU A 257 -24.18 7.93 24.93
CA LEU A 257 -24.00 9.34 25.34
C LEU A 257 -24.89 10.28 24.52
N LEU A 258 -24.83 10.14 23.18
CA LEU A 258 -25.59 10.99 22.25
C LEU A 258 -27.11 10.81 22.46
N LEU A 259 -27.56 9.57 22.63
CA LEU A 259 -28.99 9.28 22.92
C LEU A 259 -29.47 9.92 24.24
N LEU A 260 -28.64 9.89 25.29
CA LEU A 260 -28.97 10.53 26.56
C LEU A 260 -29.08 12.05 26.41
N VAL A 261 -28.22 12.66 25.62
CA VAL A 261 -28.28 14.10 25.31
C VAL A 261 -29.59 14.41 24.52
N GLU A 262 -29.92 13.60 23.53
CA GLU A 262 -31.16 13.74 22.74
C GLU A 262 -32.42 13.63 23.64
N LYS A 263 -32.33 12.84 24.73
CA LYS A 263 -33.40 12.66 25.69
C LYS A 263 -33.41 13.74 26.79
N GLY A 264 -32.59 14.76 26.67
CA GLY A 264 -32.63 15.96 27.51
C GLY A 264 -31.61 16.05 28.62
N LEU A 265 -30.68 15.10 28.75
CA LEU A 265 -29.55 15.25 29.70
C LEU A 265 -28.54 16.27 29.16
N THR A 266 -27.92 17.03 30.05
CA THR A 266 -26.78 17.87 29.65
C THR A 266 -25.65 16.96 29.22
N ARG A 267 -24.81 17.41 28.26
CA ARG A 267 -23.66 16.64 27.75
C ARG A 267 -22.74 16.20 28.89
N GLU A 268 -22.52 17.05 29.88
CA GLU A 268 -21.64 16.76 31.03
C GLU A 268 -22.22 15.61 31.90
N LYS A 269 -23.51 15.65 32.20
CA LYS A 269 -24.18 14.59 32.96
C LYS A 269 -24.19 13.27 32.17
N ALA A 270 -24.53 13.33 30.90
CA ALA A 270 -24.51 12.14 30.03
C ALA A 270 -23.09 11.54 29.97
N TYR A 271 -22.07 12.39 29.79
CA TYR A 271 -20.66 11.96 29.74
C TYR A 271 -20.25 11.26 31.05
N SER A 272 -20.50 11.90 32.19
CA SER A 272 -20.15 11.35 33.51
C SER A 272 -20.80 9.98 33.75
N LEU A 273 -22.09 9.86 33.43
CA LEU A 273 -22.85 8.62 33.59
C LEU A 273 -22.27 7.49 32.69
N VAL A 274 -22.08 7.78 31.43
CA VAL A 274 -21.56 6.80 30.46
C VAL A 274 -20.12 6.40 30.81
N GLN A 275 -19.27 7.35 31.17
CA GLN A 275 -17.87 7.10 31.54
C GLN A 275 -17.78 6.16 32.75
N LYS A 276 -18.55 6.42 33.81
CA LYS A 276 -18.59 5.58 35.02
C LYS A 276 -18.92 4.13 34.68
N ASN A 277 -19.97 3.91 33.90
CA ASN A 277 -20.44 2.58 33.51
C ASN A 277 -19.48 1.89 32.51
N ALA A 278 -18.88 2.66 31.59
CA ALA A 278 -17.89 2.14 30.66
C ALA A 278 -16.61 1.68 31.39
N HIS A 279 -16.10 2.48 32.35
CA HIS A 279 -14.95 2.12 33.16
C HIS A 279 -15.22 0.88 34.01
N HIS A 280 -16.42 0.79 34.59
CA HIS A 280 -16.80 -0.39 35.36
C HIS A 280 -16.80 -1.65 34.49
N ALA A 281 -17.43 -1.59 33.31
CA ALA A 281 -17.45 -2.72 32.36
C ALA A 281 -16.05 -3.09 31.85
N TRP A 282 -15.21 -2.09 31.61
CA TRP A 282 -13.83 -2.28 31.12
C TRP A 282 -12.95 -2.99 32.16
N ASN A 283 -13.10 -2.63 33.43
CA ASN A 283 -12.25 -3.09 34.54
C ASN A 283 -12.75 -4.37 35.23
N THR A 284 -13.94 -4.85 34.86
CA THR A 284 -14.54 -6.05 35.46
C THR A 284 -14.38 -7.24 34.52
N GLU A 285 -13.94 -8.38 35.04
CA GLU A 285 -13.87 -9.62 34.27
C GLU A 285 -15.28 -9.98 33.76
N ASN A 286 -15.41 -10.15 32.45
CA ASN A 286 -16.70 -10.35 31.76
C ASN A 286 -17.65 -9.17 31.94
N GLY A 287 -17.13 -7.98 32.12
CA GLY A 287 -17.95 -6.76 32.29
C GLY A 287 -18.89 -6.54 31.10
N ASN A 288 -20.11 -6.08 31.39
CA ASN A 288 -21.15 -5.89 30.39
C ASN A 288 -21.74 -4.49 30.50
N PHE A 289 -21.28 -3.61 29.61
CA PHE A 289 -21.70 -2.20 29.58
C PHE A 289 -23.23 -2.06 29.34
N LYS A 290 -23.78 -2.89 28.46
CA LYS A 290 -25.20 -2.88 28.16
C LYS A 290 -26.02 -3.19 29.43
N HIS A 291 -25.60 -4.15 30.23
CA HIS A 291 -26.26 -4.56 31.46
C HIS A 291 -26.18 -3.47 32.54
N ASN A 292 -25.08 -2.70 32.55
CA ASN A 292 -24.83 -1.63 33.52
C ASN A 292 -25.65 -0.35 33.23
N ILE A 293 -26.13 -0.16 32.08
CA ILE A 293 -26.95 0.98 31.63
C ILE A 293 -28.46 0.73 31.69
N UNK A 294 -28.73 -0.49 31.56
CA UNK A 294 -30.04 -0.90 31.69
C UNK A 294 -30.62 -0.73 32.92
#